data_8fe0a61b9bacc757556097545a06a8ac
#
_entry.id   8fe0a61b9bacc757556097545a06a8ac
#
_cell.length_a   1.000
_cell.length_b   1.000
_cell.length_c   1.000
_cell.angle_alpha   90.00
_cell.angle_beta   90.00
_cell.angle_gamma   90.00
#
_symmetry.space_group_name_H-M   'P 1'
#
loop_
_entity.id
_entity.type
_entity.pdbx_description
1 polymer ?
#
loop_
_entity_poly.entity_id
_entity_poly.type
_entity_poly.pdbx_seq_one_letter_code
_entity_poly.pdbx_strand_id
1 'polypeptide(L)'
;MKTMRRGTSILLCLALLVAAIPVILPVFTSATAADDQEEQLLGTLSQRFEASGPGVISSGSGDAGGKSYGAYQFSSRSDIPRAFFRWCQSSSDTYYRSIGNRLSAAYDADGGYGSNFDATWRALANEDSDGFLRVQRNYVRRSYYDPIVRSIESAVPGFDMDNYSIALRNVFWSRAVQHGVGGSSGFSSSDGRGGATGVIMRAFDALGGFANQPEAQLIEAIYNESGAVREPQSDSYGVMTGPTADKYGVTGKVLKYYDGNSGDVQLGVYARLRINEPAKAQVMLADYGFKDATVGEGVYQLRSSANSKLTATPGSAGLTLNAVGSGKNQQFRLDYHASGYYTITCQENGLRLTAGKNGVTLAKASTDNGQLWKAAVYNSGFSLQNRGTGSYLSVSSNAAGGRLILADTAMQWQLA
;
A
#
# COMPACT_ATOMS: atom_id res chain seq x y z
N MET A 1 -2.21 -46.70 -11.61
CA MET A 1 -3.04 -45.48 -11.78
C MET A 1 -2.51 -44.45 -10.78
N LYS A 2 -1.67 -43.50 -11.25
CA LYS A 2 -1.16 -42.39 -10.42
C LYS A 2 -2.14 -41.23 -10.58
N THR A 3 -2.83 -40.90 -9.52
CA THR A 3 -3.69 -39.71 -9.43
C THR A 3 -2.80 -38.46 -9.48
N MET A 4 -2.82 -37.77 -10.62
CA MET A 4 -2.23 -36.43 -10.74
C MET A 4 -3.02 -35.47 -9.85
N ARG A 5 -2.40 -35.04 -8.75
CA ARG A 5 -2.85 -33.84 -8.03
C ARG A 5 -2.52 -32.62 -8.91
N ARG A 6 -3.52 -32.06 -9.54
CA ARG A 6 -3.42 -30.78 -10.27
C ARG A 6 -3.34 -29.66 -9.24
N GLY A 7 -2.10 -29.20 -8.98
CA GLY A 7 -1.91 -27.89 -8.36
C GLY A 7 -2.36 -26.82 -9.36
N THR A 8 -3.35 -26.03 -8.98
CA THR A 8 -3.82 -24.86 -9.77
C THR A 8 -2.79 -23.75 -9.59
N SER A 9 -1.76 -23.73 -10.43
CA SER A 9 -0.84 -22.59 -10.52
C SER A 9 -1.62 -21.43 -11.17
N ILE A 10 -1.87 -20.38 -10.41
CA ILE A 10 -2.31 -19.10 -10.97
C ILE A 10 -1.09 -18.47 -11.61
N LEU A 11 -0.92 -18.73 -12.92
CA LEU A 11 0.14 -18.13 -13.72
C LEU A 11 -0.35 -16.75 -14.15
N LEU A 12 0.20 -15.71 -13.53
CA LEU A 12 0.10 -14.35 -14.05
C LEU A 12 1.07 -14.26 -15.25
N CYS A 13 0.52 -14.02 -16.44
CA CYS A 13 1.33 -13.89 -17.63
C CYS A 13 2.27 -12.70 -17.58
N LEU A 14 3.53 -12.98 -17.71
CA LEU A 14 4.57 -11.99 -17.95
C LEU A 14 4.70 -11.71 -19.45
N ALA A 15 4.06 -10.66 -19.95
CA ALA A 15 4.48 -10.03 -21.20
C ALA A 15 5.57 -9.01 -20.87
N LEU A 16 6.82 -9.36 -21.12
CA LEU A 16 7.95 -8.44 -21.03
C LEU A 16 7.90 -7.47 -22.23
N LEU A 17 7.35 -6.28 -22.02
CA LEU A 17 7.62 -5.12 -22.87
C LEU A 17 7.99 -3.97 -21.97
N VAL A 18 9.31 -3.74 -21.83
CA VAL A 18 9.86 -2.56 -21.17
C VAL A 18 9.76 -1.40 -22.14
N ALA A 19 8.66 -0.68 -22.10
CA ALA A 19 8.58 0.67 -22.62
C ALA A 19 8.54 1.63 -21.44
N ALA A 20 9.58 2.42 -21.27
CA ALA A 20 9.62 3.51 -20.31
C ALA A 20 8.68 4.62 -20.77
N ILE A 21 7.46 4.66 -20.27
CA ILE A 21 6.57 5.80 -20.44
C ILE A 21 6.79 6.73 -19.23
N PRO A 22 7.10 8.01 -19.45
CA PRO A 22 7.17 8.96 -18.35
C PRO A 22 5.77 9.16 -17.77
N VAL A 23 5.57 8.77 -16.53
CA VAL A 23 4.34 9.08 -15.78
C VAL A 23 4.41 10.54 -15.38
N ILE A 24 3.63 11.39 -16.01
CA ILE A 24 3.37 12.75 -15.53
C ILE A 24 2.40 12.58 -14.35
N LEU A 25 2.92 12.74 -13.14
CA LEU A 25 2.09 12.74 -11.94
C LEU A 25 1.41 14.11 -11.81
N PRO A 26 0.10 14.17 -11.53
CA PRO A 26 -0.57 15.42 -11.25
C PRO A 26 -0.05 16.02 -9.93
N VAL A 27 0.13 17.33 -9.89
CA VAL A 27 0.46 18.09 -8.68
C VAL A 27 -0.84 18.50 -8.01
N PHE A 28 -1.10 17.96 -6.82
CA PHE A 28 -2.32 18.28 -6.06
C PHE A 28 -2.05 19.26 -4.92
N THR A 29 -3.02 20.12 -4.66
CA THR A 29 -2.95 21.18 -3.64
C THR A 29 -4.17 21.10 -2.72
N SER A 30 -4.15 20.28 -1.67
CA SER A 30 -4.91 20.38 -0.40
C SER A 30 -4.97 19.05 0.38
N ALA A 31 -5.41 19.02 1.63
CA ALA A 31 -5.39 17.85 2.52
C ALA A 31 -6.35 16.72 2.12
N THR A 32 -7.50 17.03 1.51
CA THR A 32 -8.36 16.04 0.82
C THR A 32 -7.64 15.37 -0.36
N ALA A 33 -6.67 16.06 -0.96
CA ALA A 33 -5.84 15.55 -2.02
C ALA A 33 -4.78 14.53 -1.55
N ALA A 34 -4.43 14.47 -0.27
CA ALA A 34 -3.46 13.48 0.23
C ALA A 34 -4.08 12.09 0.38
N ASP A 35 -5.31 12.01 0.90
CA ASP A 35 -6.05 10.75 0.99
C ASP A 35 -6.47 10.28 -0.43
N ASP A 36 -6.91 11.19 -1.29
CA ASP A 36 -7.21 10.90 -2.68
C ASP A 36 -5.96 10.48 -3.46
N GLN A 37 -4.81 11.09 -3.19
CA GLN A 37 -3.53 10.72 -3.80
C GLN A 37 -3.06 9.35 -3.32
N GLU A 38 -3.20 9.04 -2.04
CA GLU A 38 -2.87 7.72 -1.50
C GLU A 38 -3.75 6.63 -2.11
N GLU A 39 -5.05 6.87 -2.21
CA GLU A 39 -5.97 5.93 -2.85
C GLU A 39 -5.67 5.75 -4.35
N GLN A 40 -5.24 6.81 -5.05
CA GLN A 40 -4.83 6.73 -6.45
C GLN A 40 -3.51 5.98 -6.65
N LEU A 41 -2.58 6.05 -5.70
CA LEU A 41 -1.28 5.38 -5.76
C LEU A 41 -1.36 3.89 -5.38
N LEU A 42 -2.37 3.47 -4.62
CA LEU A 42 -2.50 2.08 -4.19
C LEU A 42 -2.74 1.16 -5.40
N GLY A 43 -1.91 0.14 -5.55
CA GLY A 43 -1.95 -0.82 -6.66
C GLY A 43 -1.16 -0.40 -7.92
N THR A 44 -0.61 0.83 -7.96
CA THR A 44 0.15 1.30 -9.14
C THR A 44 1.50 0.62 -9.32
N LEU A 45 2.09 0.10 -8.24
CA LEU A 45 3.34 -0.65 -8.33
C LEU A 45 3.18 -1.93 -9.15
N SER A 46 2.17 -2.75 -8.86
CA SER A 46 1.92 -3.99 -9.62
C SER A 46 1.43 -3.70 -11.04
N GLN A 47 0.57 -2.70 -11.20
CA GLN A 47 0.04 -2.31 -12.51
C GLN A 47 1.15 -2.05 -13.55
N ARG A 48 2.30 -1.50 -13.14
CA ARG A 48 3.46 -1.26 -14.03
C ARG A 48 4.06 -2.53 -14.62
N PHE A 49 3.79 -3.69 -14.03
CA PHE A 49 4.33 -4.99 -14.44
C PHE A 49 3.28 -5.91 -15.08
N GLU A 50 2.04 -5.47 -15.19
CA GLU A 50 0.95 -6.33 -15.65
C GLU A 50 0.40 -5.92 -17.01
N ALA A 51 -0.14 -4.71 -17.16
CA ALA A 51 -0.67 -4.26 -18.43
C ALA A 51 -0.73 -2.74 -18.55
N SER A 52 -0.82 -2.25 -19.79
CA SER A 52 -0.81 -0.82 -20.10
C SER A 52 -2.17 -0.13 -20.03
N GLY A 53 -3.24 -0.77 -19.53
CA GLY A 53 -4.53 -0.12 -19.40
C GLY A 53 -5.72 -1.03 -19.10
N PRO A 54 -6.88 -0.46 -18.73
CA PRO A 54 -8.05 -1.22 -18.31
C PRO A 54 -8.74 -1.99 -19.44
N GLY A 55 -8.53 -1.60 -20.69
CA GLY A 55 -9.11 -2.25 -21.87
C GLY A 55 -8.25 -3.35 -22.51
N VAL A 56 -7.04 -3.58 -21.98
CA VAL A 56 -6.12 -4.58 -22.55
C VAL A 56 -6.69 -5.98 -22.37
N ILE A 57 -6.56 -6.78 -23.44
CA ILE A 57 -6.92 -8.21 -23.44
C ILE A 57 -5.75 -8.96 -24.04
N SER A 58 -5.13 -9.87 -23.30
CA SER A 58 -4.10 -10.77 -23.83
C SER A 58 -4.74 -11.87 -24.67
N SER A 59 -4.00 -12.37 -25.67
CA SER A 59 -4.51 -13.42 -26.56
C SER A 59 -4.67 -14.79 -25.89
N GLY A 60 -3.99 -15.00 -24.78
CA GLY A 60 -3.95 -16.31 -24.10
C GLY A 60 -3.19 -17.40 -24.89
N SER A 61 -2.57 -17.06 -26.02
CA SER A 61 -1.80 -18.01 -26.81
C SER A 61 -0.52 -18.39 -26.07
N GLY A 62 -0.34 -19.67 -25.78
CA GLY A 62 0.80 -20.19 -25.01
C GLY A 62 0.71 -19.91 -23.49
N ASP A 63 -0.37 -19.32 -23.01
CA ASP A 63 -0.57 -18.95 -21.64
C ASP A 63 -1.45 -19.94 -20.89
N ALA A 64 -0.95 -20.44 -19.76
CA ALA A 64 -1.70 -21.34 -18.88
C ALA A 64 -2.96 -20.68 -18.28
N GLY A 65 -3.01 -19.34 -18.21
CA GLY A 65 -4.13 -18.54 -17.66
C GLY A 65 -5.29 -18.30 -18.63
N GLY A 66 -5.16 -18.66 -19.91
CA GLY A 66 -6.11 -18.30 -20.97
C GLY A 66 -6.02 -16.81 -21.31
N LYS A 67 -7.12 -16.20 -21.80
CA LYS A 67 -7.17 -14.73 -21.96
C LYS A 67 -7.07 -14.05 -20.61
N SER A 68 -6.37 -12.93 -20.57
CA SER A 68 -6.31 -12.06 -19.39
C SER A 68 -6.84 -10.67 -19.72
N TYR A 69 -7.62 -10.09 -18.80
CA TYR A 69 -8.41 -8.89 -19.02
C TYR A 69 -7.98 -7.76 -18.10
N GLY A 70 -7.85 -6.55 -18.67
CA GLY A 70 -7.68 -5.31 -17.95
C GLY A 70 -6.30 -5.07 -17.36
N ALA A 71 -6.19 -4.00 -16.61
CA ALA A 71 -4.95 -3.50 -16.03
C ALA A 71 -4.31 -4.47 -15.00
N TYR A 72 -5.11 -5.35 -14.42
CA TYR A 72 -4.68 -6.35 -13.43
C TYR A 72 -4.72 -7.78 -13.96
N GLN A 73 -4.83 -7.95 -15.28
CA GLN A 73 -4.73 -9.23 -15.98
C GLN A 73 -5.63 -10.33 -15.39
N PHE A 74 -6.92 -10.05 -15.27
CA PHE A 74 -7.92 -11.01 -14.75
C PHE A 74 -7.97 -12.24 -15.64
N SER A 75 -7.49 -13.39 -15.15
CA SER A 75 -7.41 -14.65 -15.88
C SER A 75 -8.80 -15.23 -16.15
N SER A 76 -9.09 -15.50 -17.44
CA SER A 76 -10.33 -16.16 -17.85
C SER A 76 -10.39 -17.62 -17.41
N ARG A 77 -9.26 -18.32 -17.34
CA ARG A 77 -9.20 -19.71 -16.90
C ARG A 77 -9.52 -19.84 -15.39
N SER A 78 -9.17 -18.83 -14.60
CA SER A 78 -9.51 -18.76 -13.18
C SER A 78 -10.86 -18.09 -12.92
N ASP A 79 -11.62 -17.80 -13.97
CA ASP A 79 -12.96 -17.18 -13.92
C ASP A 79 -13.01 -15.82 -13.20
N ILE A 80 -11.86 -15.12 -13.11
CA ILE A 80 -11.76 -13.83 -12.42
C ILE A 80 -12.60 -12.73 -13.07
N PRO A 81 -12.66 -12.59 -14.44
CA PRO A 81 -13.53 -11.57 -15.04
C PRO A 81 -15.01 -11.81 -14.72
N ARG A 82 -15.43 -13.07 -14.55
CA ARG A 82 -16.81 -13.40 -14.15
C ARG A 82 -17.07 -13.03 -12.68
N ALA A 83 -16.13 -13.32 -11.79
CA ALA A 83 -16.22 -12.90 -10.41
C ALA A 83 -16.27 -11.36 -10.30
N PHE A 84 -15.47 -10.65 -11.11
CA PHE A 84 -15.46 -9.19 -11.20
C PHE A 84 -16.82 -8.64 -11.62
N PHE A 85 -17.40 -9.07 -12.75
CA PHE A 85 -18.67 -8.50 -13.18
C PHE A 85 -19.85 -8.87 -12.25
N ARG A 86 -19.84 -10.04 -11.62
CA ARG A 86 -20.83 -10.39 -10.59
C ARG A 86 -20.72 -9.50 -9.36
N TRP A 87 -19.51 -9.19 -8.94
CA TRP A 87 -19.30 -8.22 -7.88
C TRP A 87 -19.81 -6.83 -8.27
N CYS A 88 -19.55 -6.38 -9.50
CA CYS A 88 -20.10 -5.13 -10.02
C CYS A 88 -21.64 -5.12 -9.97
N GLN A 89 -22.30 -6.21 -10.36
CA GLN A 89 -23.75 -6.35 -10.31
C GLN A 89 -24.30 -6.22 -8.89
N SER A 90 -23.59 -6.69 -7.88
CA SER A 90 -24.00 -6.64 -6.48
C SER A 90 -23.78 -5.27 -5.81
N SER A 91 -23.15 -4.33 -6.48
CA SER A 91 -22.85 -2.99 -5.95
C SER A 91 -24.11 -2.14 -5.78
N SER A 92 -24.13 -1.27 -4.76
CA SER A 92 -25.13 -0.19 -4.66
C SER A 92 -24.87 0.96 -5.66
N ASP A 93 -23.65 1.08 -6.18
CA ASP A 93 -23.27 2.06 -7.18
C ASP A 93 -23.86 1.71 -8.56
N THR A 94 -24.57 2.66 -9.18
CA THR A 94 -25.23 2.48 -10.49
C THR A 94 -24.23 2.30 -11.63
N TYR A 95 -23.08 2.98 -11.56
CA TYR A 95 -22.00 2.86 -12.55
C TYR A 95 -21.41 1.46 -12.54
N TYR A 96 -21.12 0.91 -11.35
CA TYR A 96 -20.63 -0.47 -11.20
C TYR A 96 -21.65 -1.49 -11.72
N ARG A 97 -22.94 -1.34 -11.33
CA ARG A 97 -24.00 -2.23 -11.83
C ARG A 97 -24.13 -2.20 -13.34
N SER A 98 -23.98 -1.03 -13.96
CA SER A 98 -24.01 -0.89 -15.42
C SER A 98 -22.90 -1.70 -16.07
N ILE A 99 -21.65 -1.60 -15.57
CA ILE A 99 -20.52 -2.41 -16.03
C ILE A 99 -20.82 -3.90 -15.87
N GLY A 100 -21.26 -4.30 -14.69
CA GLY A 100 -21.57 -5.71 -14.38
C GLY A 100 -22.65 -6.29 -15.29
N ASN A 101 -23.72 -5.56 -15.53
CA ASN A 101 -24.84 -6.01 -16.38
C ASN A 101 -24.42 -6.13 -17.85
N ARG A 102 -23.64 -5.17 -18.36
CA ARG A 102 -23.13 -5.21 -19.76
C ARG A 102 -22.20 -6.39 -19.98
N LEU A 103 -21.26 -6.63 -19.06
CA LEU A 103 -20.32 -7.76 -19.16
C LEU A 103 -21.04 -9.10 -18.99
N SER A 104 -22.03 -9.19 -18.08
CA SER A 104 -22.84 -10.41 -17.91
C SER A 104 -23.60 -10.75 -19.18
N ALA A 105 -24.30 -9.75 -19.78
CA ALA A 105 -25.05 -9.97 -21.02
C ALA A 105 -24.15 -10.43 -22.17
N ALA A 106 -22.97 -9.85 -22.30
CA ALA A 106 -22.01 -10.25 -23.31
C ALA A 106 -21.43 -11.66 -23.06
N TYR A 107 -21.17 -12.00 -21.80
CA TYR A 107 -20.74 -13.33 -21.39
C TYR A 107 -21.77 -14.40 -21.71
N ASP A 108 -23.06 -14.11 -21.43
CA ASP A 108 -24.18 -15.03 -21.69
C ASP A 108 -24.40 -15.21 -23.20
N ALA A 109 -24.27 -14.12 -23.98
CA ALA A 109 -24.39 -14.16 -25.44
C ALA A 109 -23.29 -15.01 -26.12
N ASP A 110 -22.09 -15.04 -25.56
CA ASP A 110 -20.98 -15.84 -26.07
C ASP A 110 -20.93 -17.27 -25.45
N GLY A 111 -21.69 -17.52 -24.41
CA GLY A 111 -21.51 -18.70 -23.57
C GLY A 111 -20.16 -18.75 -22.87
N GLY A 112 -19.53 -17.58 -22.65
CA GLY A 112 -18.20 -17.47 -22.04
C GLY A 112 -17.43 -16.21 -22.44
N TYR A 113 -16.10 -16.35 -22.53
CA TYR A 113 -15.18 -15.25 -22.87
C TYR A 113 -14.93 -15.18 -24.39
N GLY A 114 -15.96 -14.86 -25.16
CA GLY A 114 -15.96 -14.76 -26.62
C GLY A 114 -15.77 -13.33 -27.13
N SER A 115 -16.17 -13.14 -28.40
CA SER A 115 -15.98 -11.87 -29.11
C SER A 115 -16.85 -10.73 -28.59
N ASN A 116 -18.08 -11.01 -28.14
CA ASN A 116 -18.97 -10.01 -27.56
C ASN A 116 -18.45 -9.55 -26.20
N PHE A 117 -17.93 -10.47 -25.38
CA PHE A 117 -17.29 -10.14 -24.10
C PHE A 117 -16.06 -9.27 -24.31
N ASP A 118 -15.17 -9.65 -25.24
CA ASP A 118 -13.99 -8.87 -25.59
C ASP A 118 -14.33 -7.46 -26.08
N ALA A 119 -15.33 -7.36 -26.96
CA ALA A 119 -15.78 -6.06 -27.50
C ALA A 119 -16.37 -5.17 -26.39
N THR A 120 -17.19 -5.74 -25.52
CA THR A 120 -17.80 -5.02 -24.39
C THR A 120 -16.75 -4.55 -23.40
N TRP A 121 -15.74 -5.38 -23.08
CA TRP A 121 -14.63 -5.00 -22.21
C TRP A 121 -13.87 -3.78 -22.76
N ARG A 122 -13.52 -3.80 -24.06
CA ARG A 122 -12.85 -2.67 -24.71
C ARG A 122 -13.72 -1.43 -24.80
N ALA A 123 -15.03 -1.60 -25.07
CA ALA A 123 -15.97 -0.49 -25.13
C ALA A 123 -16.06 0.26 -23.79
N LEU A 124 -16.15 -0.47 -22.67
CA LEU A 124 -16.16 0.12 -21.32
C LEU A 124 -14.89 0.95 -21.06
N ALA A 125 -13.73 0.44 -21.45
CA ALA A 125 -12.48 1.16 -21.30
C ALA A 125 -12.37 2.38 -22.21
N ASN A 126 -12.94 2.34 -23.41
CA ASN A 126 -12.94 3.46 -24.36
C ASN A 126 -13.93 4.55 -23.96
N GLU A 127 -15.06 4.19 -23.34
CA GLU A 127 -16.09 5.12 -22.87
C GLU A 127 -15.62 5.92 -21.64
N ASP A 128 -14.99 5.24 -20.68
CA ASP A 128 -14.48 5.84 -19.44
C ASP A 128 -13.29 5.03 -18.92
N SER A 129 -12.11 5.34 -19.42
CA SER A 129 -10.87 4.63 -19.06
C SER A 129 -10.56 4.72 -17.56
N ASP A 130 -10.67 5.93 -17.00
CA ASP A 130 -10.30 6.17 -15.60
C ASP A 130 -11.33 5.57 -14.62
N GLY A 131 -12.61 5.72 -14.96
CA GLY A 131 -13.68 5.09 -14.19
C GLY A 131 -13.59 3.57 -14.22
N PHE A 132 -13.36 2.97 -15.39
CA PHE A 132 -13.24 1.53 -15.52
C PHE A 132 -11.98 0.97 -14.84
N LEU A 133 -10.85 1.70 -14.89
CA LEU A 133 -9.64 1.38 -14.13
C LEU A 133 -9.91 1.43 -12.62
N ARG A 134 -10.61 2.47 -12.14
CA ARG A 134 -10.98 2.59 -10.72
C ARG A 134 -11.83 1.40 -10.26
N VAL A 135 -12.81 0.96 -11.06
CA VAL A 135 -13.63 -0.21 -10.71
C VAL A 135 -12.80 -1.49 -10.64
N GLN A 136 -11.88 -1.72 -11.60
CA GLN A 136 -10.97 -2.86 -11.57
C GLN A 136 -10.07 -2.83 -10.33
N ARG A 137 -9.52 -1.66 -10.01
CA ARG A 137 -8.69 -1.46 -8.81
C ARG A 137 -9.46 -1.75 -7.52
N ASN A 138 -10.68 -1.25 -7.39
CA ASN A 138 -11.50 -1.47 -6.21
C ASN A 138 -11.89 -2.96 -6.03
N TYR A 139 -12.07 -3.68 -7.13
CA TYR A 139 -12.25 -5.13 -7.07
C TYR A 139 -11.00 -5.84 -6.54
N VAL A 140 -9.80 -5.50 -7.04
CA VAL A 140 -8.54 -6.08 -6.57
C VAL A 140 -8.28 -5.71 -5.12
N ARG A 141 -8.51 -4.44 -4.72
CA ARG A 141 -8.41 -4.02 -3.32
C ARG A 141 -9.21 -4.93 -2.41
N ARG A 142 -10.51 -5.04 -2.68
CA ARG A 142 -11.43 -5.82 -1.85
C ARG A 142 -11.13 -7.32 -1.87
N SER A 143 -10.76 -7.87 -3.03
CA SER A 143 -10.67 -9.33 -3.22
C SER A 143 -9.30 -9.90 -2.88
N TYR A 144 -8.25 -9.07 -2.88
CA TYR A 144 -6.87 -9.50 -2.69
C TYR A 144 -6.16 -8.71 -1.59
N TYR A 145 -6.10 -7.38 -1.68
CA TYR A 145 -5.34 -6.54 -0.76
C TYR A 145 -5.94 -6.52 0.66
N ASP A 146 -7.19 -6.11 0.82
CA ASP A 146 -7.83 -6.03 2.14
C ASP A 146 -7.85 -7.37 2.90
N PRO A 147 -8.09 -8.54 2.25
CA PRO A 147 -7.97 -9.82 2.93
C PRO A 147 -6.58 -10.14 3.48
N ILE A 148 -5.52 -9.76 2.74
CA ILE A 148 -4.14 -9.98 3.22
C ILE A 148 -3.83 -9.07 4.40
N VAL A 149 -4.18 -7.79 4.31
CA VAL A 149 -3.98 -6.84 5.42
C VAL A 149 -4.62 -7.39 6.69
N ARG A 150 -5.91 -7.73 6.63
CA ARG A 150 -6.62 -8.33 7.78
C ARG A 150 -5.98 -9.63 8.28
N SER A 151 -5.50 -10.47 7.36
CA SER A 151 -4.87 -11.74 7.72
C SER A 151 -3.54 -11.51 8.48
N ILE A 152 -2.73 -10.56 8.04
CA ILE A 152 -1.46 -10.22 8.71
C ILE A 152 -1.72 -9.53 10.04
N GLU A 153 -2.63 -8.56 10.10
CA GLU A 153 -3.00 -7.87 11.35
C GLU A 153 -3.54 -8.84 12.41
N SER A 154 -4.29 -9.86 11.97
CA SER A 154 -4.79 -10.91 12.88
C SER A 154 -3.69 -11.87 13.33
N ALA A 155 -2.73 -12.20 12.46
CA ALA A 155 -1.70 -13.20 12.72
C ALA A 155 -0.45 -12.64 13.40
N VAL A 156 -0.20 -11.33 13.28
CA VAL A 156 1.03 -10.65 13.74
C VAL A 156 0.66 -9.58 14.77
N PRO A 157 0.72 -9.91 16.07
CA PRO A 157 0.31 -8.97 17.12
C PRO A 157 1.07 -7.63 17.04
N GLY A 158 0.33 -6.53 17.03
CA GLY A 158 0.87 -5.18 16.97
C GLY A 158 1.20 -4.67 15.56
N PHE A 159 1.04 -5.51 14.53
CA PHE A 159 1.10 -5.01 13.15
C PHE A 159 -0.22 -4.30 12.81
N ASP A 160 -0.11 -3.10 12.26
CA ASP A 160 -1.23 -2.27 11.80
C ASP A 160 -0.78 -1.58 10.51
N MET A 161 -1.40 -1.93 9.37
CA MET A 161 -1.02 -1.41 8.05
C MET A 161 -1.16 0.10 7.96
N ASP A 162 -2.02 0.70 8.76
CA ASP A 162 -2.17 2.15 8.78
C ASP A 162 -0.94 2.88 9.33
N ASN A 163 -0.03 2.16 9.97
CA ASN A 163 1.26 2.69 10.42
C ASN A 163 2.33 2.71 9.32
N TYR A 164 2.03 2.24 8.11
CA TYR A 164 3.01 2.10 7.03
C TYR A 164 2.65 2.95 5.82
N SER A 165 3.68 3.33 5.06
CA SER A 165 3.54 4.19 3.88
C SER A 165 2.81 3.48 2.74
N ILE A 166 2.41 4.28 1.75
CA ILE A 166 1.84 3.77 0.50
C ILE A 166 2.81 2.82 -0.23
N ALA A 167 4.11 2.90 0.01
CA ALA A 167 5.08 2.00 -0.60
C ALA A 167 4.92 0.57 -0.08
N LEU A 168 4.89 0.36 1.25
CA LEU A 168 4.66 -0.97 1.82
C LEU A 168 3.26 -1.50 1.49
N ARG A 169 2.24 -0.64 1.51
CA ARG A 169 0.88 -1.00 1.08
C ARG A 169 0.86 -1.51 -0.36
N ASN A 170 1.60 -0.88 -1.28
CA ASN A 170 1.76 -1.35 -2.65
C ASN A 170 2.51 -2.67 -2.75
N VAL A 171 3.50 -2.92 -1.89
CA VAL A 171 4.18 -4.21 -1.82
C VAL A 171 3.21 -5.31 -1.39
N PHE A 172 2.40 -5.09 -0.36
CA PHE A 172 1.34 -6.02 0.06
C PHE A 172 0.35 -6.29 -1.07
N TRP A 173 -0.11 -5.23 -1.75
CA TRP A 173 -0.97 -5.37 -2.91
C TRP A 173 -0.33 -6.25 -3.99
N SER A 174 0.90 -5.95 -4.36
CA SER A 174 1.59 -6.71 -5.40
C SER A 174 1.78 -8.17 -5.01
N ARG A 175 2.11 -8.44 -3.74
CA ARG A 175 2.21 -9.84 -3.25
C ARG A 175 0.86 -10.53 -3.27
N ALA A 176 -0.23 -9.80 -2.94
CA ALA A 176 -1.59 -10.31 -3.00
C ALA A 176 -1.99 -10.79 -4.39
N VAL A 177 -1.71 -9.95 -5.39
CA VAL A 177 -1.98 -10.27 -6.80
C VAL A 177 -1.08 -11.42 -7.29
N GLN A 178 0.20 -11.40 -6.92
CA GLN A 178 1.21 -12.35 -7.40
C GLN A 178 1.07 -13.75 -6.78
N HIS A 179 0.79 -13.86 -5.48
CA HIS A 179 0.77 -15.13 -4.74
C HIS A 179 -0.64 -15.58 -4.34
N GLY A 180 -1.66 -14.75 -4.58
CA GLY A 180 -3.00 -14.96 -4.03
C GLY A 180 -3.08 -14.63 -2.54
N VAL A 181 -4.30 -14.64 -2.01
CA VAL A 181 -4.56 -14.22 -0.62
C VAL A 181 -3.98 -15.20 0.42
N GLY A 182 -3.96 -16.47 0.11
CA GLY A 182 -3.57 -17.53 1.06
C GLY A 182 -4.75 -18.41 1.48
N GLY A 183 -4.53 -19.26 2.45
CA GLY A 183 -5.51 -20.28 2.86
C GLY A 183 -5.64 -21.41 1.82
N SER A 184 -6.84 -21.92 1.61
CA SER A 184 -7.11 -23.01 0.66
C SER A 184 -7.02 -22.60 -0.82
N SER A 185 -6.98 -21.31 -1.12
CA SER A 185 -6.96 -20.75 -2.48
C SER A 185 -5.58 -20.23 -2.93
N GLY A 186 -4.56 -20.27 -2.08
CA GLY A 186 -3.21 -19.83 -2.40
C GLY A 186 -2.21 -20.98 -2.57
N PHE A 187 -0.94 -20.65 -2.84
CA PHE A 187 0.13 -21.64 -2.82
C PHE A 187 0.20 -22.30 -1.45
N SER A 188 -0.05 -23.60 -1.39
CA SER A 188 0.07 -24.38 -0.17
C SER A 188 1.54 -24.53 0.18
N SER A 189 1.94 -24.13 1.37
CA SER A 189 3.28 -24.44 1.89
C SER A 189 3.21 -25.55 2.93
N SER A 190 4.33 -26.23 3.14
CA SER A 190 4.46 -27.31 4.14
C SER A 190 4.23 -26.82 5.58
N ASP A 191 4.35 -25.51 5.83
CA ASP A 191 4.13 -24.86 7.12
C ASP A 191 2.69 -24.35 7.32
N GLY A 192 1.77 -24.63 6.38
CA GLY A 192 0.39 -24.18 6.43
C GLY A 192 0.19 -22.70 6.11
N ARG A 193 1.25 -21.97 5.81
CA ARG A 193 1.23 -20.53 5.49
C ARG A 193 1.21 -20.32 3.98
N GLY A 194 0.04 -20.33 3.36
CA GLY A 194 -0.12 -20.17 1.92
C GLY A 194 -0.18 -18.72 1.45
N GLY A 195 -0.01 -18.53 0.13
CA GLY A 195 -0.19 -17.26 -0.56
C GLY A 195 0.70 -16.12 -0.07
N ALA A 196 0.28 -14.89 -0.34
CA ALA A 196 1.01 -13.69 0.06
C ALA A 196 1.10 -13.53 1.58
N THR A 197 0.07 -13.94 2.32
CA THR A 197 0.12 -13.96 3.81
C THR A 197 1.32 -14.76 4.29
N GLY A 198 1.53 -15.97 3.77
CA GLY A 198 2.67 -16.82 4.14
C GLY A 198 4.02 -16.22 3.74
N VAL A 199 4.12 -15.62 2.55
CA VAL A 199 5.34 -14.92 2.10
C VAL A 199 5.71 -13.78 3.04
N ILE A 200 4.74 -12.93 3.40
CA ILE A 200 4.97 -11.78 4.28
C ILE A 200 5.35 -12.23 5.69
N MET A 201 4.65 -13.22 6.24
CA MET A 201 4.98 -13.75 7.58
C MET A 201 6.38 -14.34 7.64
N ARG A 202 6.81 -15.11 6.63
CA ARG A 202 8.18 -15.65 6.58
C ARG A 202 9.23 -14.55 6.41
N ALA A 203 8.92 -13.49 5.67
CA ALA A 203 9.80 -12.33 5.58
C ALA A 203 9.97 -11.64 6.93
N PHE A 204 8.91 -11.49 7.72
CA PHE A 204 8.98 -10.94 9.07
C PHE A 204 9.73 -11.89 10.02
N ASP A 205 9.49 -13.19 9.94
CA ASP A 205 10.23 -14.20 10.74
C ASP A 205 11.75 -14.12 10.44
N ALA A 206 12.14 -13.94 9.17
CA ALA A 206 13.55 -13.82 8.77
C ALA A 206 14.25 -12.57 9.32
N LEU A 207 13.49 -11.52 9.65
CA LEU A 207 13.99 -10.31 10.31
C LEU A 207 13.99 -10.40 11.84
N GLY A 208 13.50 -11.51 12.40
CA GLY A 208 13.26 -11.62 13.85
C GLY A 208 12.03 -10.83 14.33
N GLY A 209 11.13 -10.51 13.43
CA GLY A 209 9.92 -9.72 13.65
C GLY A 209 9.89 -8.43 12.80
N PHE A 210 8.74 -7.78 12.77
CA PHE A 210 8.56 -6.55 12.02
C PHE A 210 8.82 -5.28 12.88
N ALA A 211 8.69 -5.41 14.19
CA ALA A 211 8.78 -4.29 15.12
C ALA A 211 10.18 -3.63 15.06
N ASN A 212 10.19 -2.31 15.02
CA ASN A 212 11.40 -1.49 14.94
C ASN A 212 12.27 -1.72 13.68
N GLN A 213 11.74 -2.40 12.66
CA GLN A 213 12.42 -2.55 11.39
C GLN A 213 12.12 -1.33 10.51
N PRO A 214 13.14 -0.71 9.87
CA PRO A 214 12.91 0.29 8.83
C PRO A 214 12.03 -0.28 7.71
N GLU A 215 11.10 0.52 7.20
CA GLU A 215 10.18 0.08 6.15
C GLU A 215 10.90 -0.41 4.89
N ALA A 216 12.06 0.18 4.57
CA ALA A 216 12.93 -0.28 3.49
C ALA A 216 13.37 -1.74 3.67
N GLN A 217 13.67 -2.16 4.91
CA GLN A 217 14.08 -3.55 5.22
C GLN A 217 12.88 -4.51 5.16
N LEU A 218 11.69 -4.07 5.59
CA LEU A 218 10.47 -4.87 5.44
C LEU A 218 10.18 -5.13 3.96
N ILE A 219 10.27 -4.11 3.13
CA ILE A 219 10.10 -4.20 1.67
C ILE A 219 11.11 -5.19 1.09
N GLU A 220 12.38 -5.04 1.42
CA GLU A 220 13.45 -5.91 0.93
C GLU A 220 13.23 -7.37 1.35
N ALA A 221 12.92 -7.62 2.63
CA ALA A 221 12.67 -8.97 3.14
C ALA A 221 11.49 -9.66 2.45
N ILE A 222 10.40 -8.92 2.21
CA ILE A 222 9.22 -9.45 1.50
C ILE A 222 9.58 -9.86 0.07
N TYR A 223 10.39 -9.06 -0.65
CA TYR A 223 10.84 -9.42 -1.99
C TYR A 223 11.88 -10.55 -1.98
N ASN A 224 12.75 -10.59 -0.97
CA ASN A 224 13.71 -11.67 -0.79
C ASN A 224 13.00 -13.01 -0.61
N GLU A 225 11.98 -13.06 0.23
CA GLU A 225 11.17 -14.26 0.40
C GLU A 225 10.34 -14.59 -0.84
N SER A 226 9.67 -13.59 -1.44
CA SER A 226 8.83 -13.78 -2.63
C SER A 226 9.60 -14.31 -3.82
N GLY A 227 10.83 -13.86 -4.03
CA GLY A 227 11.75 -14.28 -5.09
C GLY A 227 12.82 -15.26 -4.62
N ALA A 228 12.59 -15.99 -3.52
CA ALA A 228 13.54 -16.96 -3.00
C ALA A 228 13.81 -18.08 -4.01
N VAL A 229 15.08 -18.45 -4.14
CA VAL A 229 15.51 -19.57 -5.00
C VAL A 229 15.92 -20.77 -4.15
N ARG A 230 15.79 -21.96 -4.72
CA ARG A 230 16.23 -23.22 -4.11
C ARG A 230 16.77 -24.18 -5.15
N GLU A 231 17.40 -25.24 -4.70
CA GLU A 231 17.74 -26.37 -5.56
C GLU A 231 16.47 -27.04 -6.09
N PRO A 232 16.48 -27.52 -7.35
CA PRO A 232 15.33 -28.20 -7.94
C PRO A 232 15.01 -29.50 -7.15
N GLN A 233 13.73 -29.80 -7.04
CA GLN A 233 13.23 -31.07 -6.50
C GLN A 233 12.76 -31.97 -7.63
N SER A 234 12.42 -33.23 -7.32
CA SER A 234 12.00 -34.22 -8.33
C SER A 234 10.71 -33.85 -9.08
N ASP A 235 9.90 -32.95 -8.53
CA ASP A 235 8.65 -32.42 -9.10
C ASP A 235 8.81 -31.04 -9.74
N SER A 236 10.01 -30.45 -9.74
CA SER A 236 10.29 -29.18 -10.40
C SER A 236 10.21 -29.36 -11.92
N TYR A 237 9.45 -28.47 -12.59
CA TYR A 237 9.20 -28.60 -14.03
C TYR A 237 10.37 -28.15 -14.89
N GLY A 238 11.09 -27.11 -14.48
CA GLY A 238 12.23 -26.57 -15.20
C GLY A 238 13.15 -25.77 -14.30
N VAL A 239 14.39 -25.59 -14.72
CA VAL A 239 15.39 -24.78 -14.02
C VAL A 239 15.74 -23.54 -14.82
N MET A 240 16.13 -22.47 -14.15
CA MET A 240 16.62 -21.25 -14.78
C MET A 240 18.00 -21.50 -15.41
N THR A 241 18.17 -21.15 -16.69
CA THR A 241 19.42 -21.37 -17.44
C THR A 241 19.72 -20.20 -18.37
N GLY A 242 20.91 -20.21 -18.97
CA GLY A 242 21.35 -19.26 -19.98
C GLY A 242 22.00 -17.99 -19.41
N PRO A 243 22.49 -17.09 -20.27
CA PRO A 243 23.33 -15.96 -19.88
C PRO A 243 22.67 -15.01 -18.86
N THR A 244 21.35 -14.88 -18.90
CA THR A 244 20.62 -14.05 -17.92
C THR A 244 20.58 -14.72 -16.54
N ALA A 245 20.40 -16.04 -16.48
CA ALA A 245 20.48 -16.79 -15.22
C ALA A 245 21.89 -16.75 -14.64
N ASP A 246 22.91 -16.86 -15.48
CA ASP A 246 24.32 -16.73 -15.09
C ASP A 246 24.60 -15.35 -14.52
N LYS A 247 24.13 -14.29 -15.19
CA LYS A 247 24.26 -12.91 -14.73
C LYS A 247 23.64 -12.69 -13.35
N TYR A 248 22.53 -13.36 -13.06
CA TYR A 248 21.82 -13.23 -11.77
C TYR A 248 22.30 -14.26 -10.72
N GLY A 249 23.21 -15.18 -11.09
CA GLY A 249 23.72 -16.21 -10.17
C GLY A 249 22.68 -17.25 -9.77
N VAL A 250 21.73 -17.55 -10.66
CA VAL A 250 20.61 -18.47 -10.40
C VAL A 250 20.55 -19.65 -11.35
N THR A 251 21.60 -19.86 -12.14
CA THR A 251 21.72 -21.00 -13.06
C THR A 251 21.55 -22.32 -12.34
N GLY A 252 20.71 -23.21 -12.87
CA GLY A 252 20.41 -24.52 -12.29
C GLY A 252 19.42 -24.49 -11.13
N LYS A 253 18.99 -23.31 -10.68
CA LYS A 253 18.04 -23.15 -9.57
C LYS A 253 16.61 -22.99 -10.02
N VAL A 254 15.68 -23.14 -9.08
CA VAL A 254 14.25 -22.87 -9.27
C VAL A 254 13.77 -21.81 -8.28
N LEU A 255 12.75 -21.07 -8.67
CA LEU A 255 12.02 -20.19 -7.73
C LEU A 255 11.16 -21.03 -6.78
N LYS A 256 11.29 -20.78 -5.49
CA LYS A 256 10.59 -21.51 -4.41
C LYS A 256 9.08 -21.63 -4.64
N TYR A 257 8.44 -20.61 -5.20
CA TYR A 257 6.99 -20.52 -5.41
C TYR A 257 6.55 -20.71 -6.87
N TYR A 258 7.49 -20.94 -7.79
CA TYR A 258 7.22 -21.00 -9.23
C TYR A 258 7.91 -22.18 -9.92
N ASP A 259 8.36 -23.17 -9.17
CA ASP A 259 9.09 -24.33 -9.67
C ASP A 259 8.27 -25.26 -10.58
N GLY A 260 6.95 -25.13 -10.57
CA GLY A 260 6.03 -25.77 -11.54
C GLY A 260 6.02 -25.11 -12.93
N ASN A 261 6.84 -24.08 -13.18
CA ASN A 261 6.91 -23.36 -14.45
C ASN A 261 8.22 -23.65 -15.20
N SER A 262 8.27 -23.34 -16.50
CA SER A 262 9.51 -23.41 -17.28
C SER A 262 10.58 -22.48 -16.73
N GLY A 263 11.85 -22.80 -16.99
CA GLY A 263 12.98 -22.00 -16.53
C GLY A 263 12.93 -20.54 -17.00
N ASP A 264 12.48 -20.30 -18.24
CA ASP A 264 12.35 -18.96 -18.80
C ASP A 264 11.28 -18.13 -18.07
N VAL A 265 10.13 -18.75 -17.74
CA VAL A 265 9.07 -18.10 -16.94
C VAL A 265 9.60 -17.78 -15.54
N GLN A 266 10.26 -18.74 -14.89
CA GLN A 266 10.86 -18.53 -13.59
C GLN A 266 11.89 -17.38 -13.60
N LEU A 267 12.71 -17.30 -14.64
CA LEU A 267 13.74 -16.27 -14.81
C LEU A 267 13.12 -14.88 -14.97
N GLY A 268 12.04 -14.77 -15.75
CA GLY A 268 11.26 -13.52 -15.86
C GLY A 268 10.65 -13.09 -14.53
N VAL A 269 10.05 -14.04 -13.79
CA VAL A 269 9.51 -13.79 -12.45
C VAL A 269 10.63 -13.39 -11.47
N TYR A 270 11.78 -14.05 -11.52
CA TYR A 270 12.94 -13.69 -10.71
C TYR A 270 13.39 -12.25 -10.98
N ALA A 271 13.55 -11.88 -12.23
CA ALA A 271 13.93 -10.51 -12.62
C ALA A 271 12.91 -9.46 -12.10
N ARG A 272 11.62 -9.77 -12.19
CA ARG A 272 10.58 -8.92 -11.60
C ARG A 272 10.75 -8.79 -10.08
N LEU A 273 10.83 -9.91 -9.35
CA LEU A 273 10.76 -9.96 -7.89
C LEU A 273 12.05 -9.56 -7.17
N ARG A 274 13.20 -9.76 -7.81
CA ARG A 274 14.50 -9.53 -7.18
C ARG A 274 15.23 -8.29 -7.68
N ILE A 275 14.84 -7.78 -8.85
CA ILE A 275 15.56 -6.68 -9.49
C ILE A 275 14.64 -5.47 -9.72
N ASN A 276 13.56 -5.67 -10.48
CA ASN A 276 12.82 -4.55 -11.04
C ASN A 276 11.81 -3.95 -10.06
N GLU A 277 10.97 -4.79 -9.47
CA GLU A 277 9.88 -4.33 -8.59
C GLU A 277 10.38 -3.83 -7.23
N PRO A 278 11.35 -4.50 -6.54
CA PRO A 278 11.96 -3.96 -5.34
C PRO A 278 12.56 -2.57 -5.53
N ALA A 279 13.29 -2.35 -6.63
CA ALA A 279 13.86 -1.05 -6.93
C ALA A 279 12.78 0.04 -7.08
N LYS A 280 11.65 -0.28 -7.71
CA LYS A 280 10.51 0.64 -7.83
C LYS A 280 9.80 0.89 -6.50
N ALA A 281 9.70 -0.14 -5.66
CA ALA A 281 9.13 0.00 -4.31
C ALA A 281 10.01 0.91 -3.43
N GLN A 282 11.34 0.79 -3.52
CA GLN A 282 12.26 1.68 -2.80
C GLN A 282 12.19 3.13 -3.31
N VAL A 283 12.04 3.34 -4.62
CA VAL A 283 11.79 4.68 -5.17
C VAL A 283 10.47 5.24 -4.65
N MET A 284 9.39 4.43 -4.65
CA MET A 284 8.12 4.84 -4.08
C MET A 284 8.22 5.17 -2.58
N LEU A 285 9.03 4.43 -1.83
CA LEU A 285 9.31 4.73 -0.43
C LEU A 285 10.06 6.05 -0.28
N ALA A 286 11.03 6.33 -1.14
CA ALA A 286 11.76 7.60 -1.12
C ALA A 286 10.88 8.80 -1.45
N ASP A 287 9.93 8.63 -2.39
CA ASP A 287 9.04 9.70 -2.85
C ASP A 287 7.85 9.93 -1.91
N TYR A 288 7.24 8.85 -1.41
CA TYR A 288 5.97 8.87 -0.68
C TYR A 288 6.05 8.19 0.69
N GLY A 289 7.19 7.66 1.09
CA GLY A 289 7.39 7.09 2.41
C GLY A 289 7.27 8.14 3.50
N PHE A 290 6.94 7.70 4.69
CA PHE A 290 7.13 8.56 5.85
C PHE A 290 8.63 8.82 5.95
N LYS A 291 9.02 10.08 5.83
CA LYS A 291 10.42 10.47 6.07
C LYS A 291 10.76 10.13 7.50
N ASP A 292 11.92 9.52 7.71
CA ASP A 292 12.42 9.28 9.06
C ASP A 292 12.23 10.54 9.90
N ALA A 293 11.91 10.34 11.17
CA ALA A 293 11.65 11.39 12.11
C ALA A 293 12.76 12.45 12.05
N THR A 294 12.45 13.56 11.42
CA THR A 294 13.37 14.71 11.36
C THR A 294 13.45 15.44 12.68
N VAL A 295 12.56 15.09 13.62
CA VAL A 295 12.52 15.61 14.99
C VAL A 295 12.97 14.51 15.91
N GLY A 296 14.05 14.74 16.67
CA GLY A 296 14.46 13.83 17.74
C GLY A 296 13.38 13.72 18.81
N GLU A 297 13.31 12.57 19.49
CA GLU A 297 12.54 12.49 20.74
C GLU A 297 13.10 13.49 21.75
N GLY A 298 12.24 14.13 22.48
CA GLY A 298 12.68 15.15 23.43
C GLY A 298 11.56 16.02 23.96
N VAL A 299 11.94 17.01 24.77
CA VAL A 299 11.02 18.00 25.32
C VAL A 299 11.22 19.32 24.60
N TYR A 300 10.16 19.85 24.03
CA TYR A 300 10.19 21.04 23.18
C TYR A 300 9.09 22.02 23.58
N GLN A 301 9.30 23.27 23.22
CA GLN A 301 8.23 24.27 23.14
C GLN A 301 7.68 24.29 21.71
N LEU A 302 6.36 24.27 21.57
CA LEU A 302 5.70 24.43 20.26
C LEU A 302 5.51 25.92 20.00
N ARG A 303 6.49 26.55 19.35
CA ARG A 303 6.46 27.98 19.04
C ARG A 303 5.87 28.25 17.67
N SER A 304 5.06 29.31 17.56
CA SER A 304 4.59 29.78 16.26
C SER A 304 5.79 30.35 15.45
N SER A 305 6.02 29.85 14.24
CA SER A 305 7.09 30.42 13.38
C SER A 305 6.79 31.84 12.92
N ALA A 306 5.52 32.22 12.81
CA ALA A 306 5.13 33.58 12.50
C ALA A 306 5.39 34.57 13.68
N ASN A 307 5.48 34.05 14.92
CA ASN A 307 5.82 34.83 16.10
C ASN A 307 6.51 33.91 17.14
N SER A 308 7.82 33.77 17.03
CA SER A 308 8.62 32.88 17.89
C SER A 308 8.66 33.26 19.37
N LYS A 309 8.11 34.44 19.73
CA LYS A 309 7.93 34.86 21.12
C LYS A 309 6.67 34.24 21.77
N LEU A 310 5.88 33.52 20.99
CA LEU A 310 4.66 32.85 21.45
C LEU A 310 4.79 31.34 21.34
N THR A 311 4.29 30.61 22.33
CA THR A 311 4.29 29.15 22.39
C THR A 311 2.94 28.62 22.82
N ALA A 312 2.61 27.39 22.41
CA ALA A 312 1.42 26.70 22.84
C ALA A 312 1.40 26.53 24.36
N THR A 313 0.31 26.91 24.97
CA THR A 313 0.13 26.90 26.41
C THR A 313 -1.28 26.45 26.79
N PRO A 314 -1.46 25.39 27.59
CA PRO A 314 -2.75 25.01 28.14
C PRO A 314 -3.27 26.07 29.11
N GLY A 315 -4.57 26.30 29.08
CA GLY A 315 -5.28 27.20 29.98
C GLY A 315 -6.72 26.75 30.21
N SER A 316 -7.47 27.46 31.02
CA SER A 316 -8.88 27.14 31.33
C SER A 316 -9.79 27.19 30.07
N ALA A 317 -9.42 27.97 29.07
CA ALA A 317 -10.15 28.10 27.79
C ALA A 317 -9.64 27.16 26.70
N GLY A 318 -8.77 26.18 27.00
CA GLY A 318 -8.10 25.27 26.04
C GLY A 318 -6.65 25.67 25.77
N LEU A 319 -6.10 25.18 24.67
CA LEU A 319 -4.74 25.51 24.27
C LEU A 319 -4.71 26.83 23.49
N THR A 320 -3.83 27.75 23.92
CA THR A 320 -3.64 29.07 23.30
C THR A 320 -2.17 29.41 23.13
N LEU A 321 -1.85 30.38 22.27
CA LEU A 321 -0.52 30.97 22.21
C LEU A 321 -0.34 31.98 23.34
N ASN A 322 0.74 31.83 24.12
CA ASN A 322 1.13 32.78 25.13
C ASN A 322 2.62 33.10 25.06
N ALA A 323 3.04 34.17 25.74
CA ALA A 323 4.45 34.53 25.79
C ALA A 323 5.30 33.35 26.25
N VAL A 324 6.44 33.17 25.62
CA VAL A 324 7.41 32.11 25.95
C VAL A 324 7.90 32.28 27.37
N GLY A 325 7.83 31.23 28.16
CA GLY A 325 8.33 31.13 29.53
C GLY A 325 9.02 29.78 29.76
N SER A 326 9.41 29.51 31.00
CA SER A 326 10.09 28.26 31.38
C SER A 326 9.16 27.23 32.05
N GLY A 327 7.86 27.51 32.10
CA GLY A 327 6.88 26.66 32.77
C GLY A 327 6.70 25.30 32.08
N LYS A 328 6.49 24.23 32.87
CA LYS A 328 6.24 22.89 32.36
C LYS A 328 4.97 22.80 31.52
N ASN A 329 4.03 23.71 31.68
CA ASN A 329 2.82 23.84 30.87
C ASN A 329 3.12 24.29 29.42
N GLN A 330 4.31 24.80 29.13
CA GLN A 330 4.75 25.18 27.83
C GLN A 330 5.76 24.17 27.20
N GLN A 331 6.02 23.09 27.94
CA GLN A 331 6.93 22.03 27.52
C GLN A 331 6.12 20.79 27.14
N PHE A 332 6.39 20.31 25.93
CA PHE A 332 5.75 19.15 25.35
C PHE A 332 6.79 18.10 24.99
N ARG A 333 6.61 16.89 25.51
CA ARG A 333 7.45 15.76 25.15
C ARG A 333 6.91 15.13 23.88
N LEU A 334 7.76 15.03 22.90
CA LEU A 334 7.55 14.30 21.67
C LEU A 334 8.16 12.91 21.80
N ASP A 335 7.33 11.89 21.85
CA ASP A 335 7.74 10.49 21.81
C ASP A 335 7.39 9.93 20.45
N TYR A 336 8.39 9.37 19.75
CA TYR A 336 8.21 8.78 18.46
C TYR A 336 7.29 7.54 18.57
N HIS A 337 6.29 7.53 17.74
CA HIS A 337 5.46 6.36 17.47
C HIS A 337 5.84 5.87 16.06
N ALA A 338 5.55 4.65 15.70
CA ALA A 338 5.88 4.11 14.38
C ALA A 338 5.42 5.03 13.22
N SER A 339 6.08 4.97 12.07
CA SER A 339 5.63 5.59 10.80
C SER A 339 5.64 7.11 10.73
N GLY A 340 6.58 7.75 11.42
CA GLY A 340 6.75 9.21 11.39
C GLY A 340 5.77 9.97 12.27
N TYR A 341 4.93 9.28 13.04
CA TYR A 341 4.04 9.88 14.00
C TYR A 341 4.68 10.01 15.39
N TYR A 342 4.21 11.00 16.13
CA TYR A 342 4.59 11.28 17.50
C TYR A 342 3.36 11.37 18.38
N THR A 343 3.49 10.97 19.64
CA THR A 343 2.62 11.46 20.70
C THR A 343 3.25 12.73 21.28
N ILE A 344 2.43 13.72 21.56
CA ILE A 344 2.85 15.03 22.08
C ILE A 344 2.24 15.22 23.46
N THR A 345 3.06 15.12 24.51
CA THR A 345 2.60 15.06 25.91
C THR A 345 3.03 16.32 26.66
N CYS A 346 2.08 17.05 27.24
CA CYS A 346 2.34 18.19 28.10
C CYS A 346 3.05 17.76 29.39
N GLN A 347 4.18 18.39 29.72
CA GLN A 347 5.02 18.01 30.87
C GLN A 347 4.44 18.40 32.22
N GLU A 348 3.47 19.33 32.27
CA GLU A 348 2.85 19.73 33.52
C GLU A 348 1.87 18.70 34.07
N ASN A 349 1.07 18.09 33.18
CA ASN A 349 -0.08 17.28 33.60
C ASN A 349 -0.09 15.87 32.98
N GLY A 350 0.87 15.53 32.11
CA GLY A 350 0.97 14.23 31.44
C GLY A 350 -0.15 13.95 30.42
N LEU A 351 -0.94 14.95 30.04
CA LEU A 351 -1.99 14.79 29.05
C LEU A 351 -1.43 14.96 27.63
N ARG A 352 -2.00 14.22 26.70
CA ARG A 352 -1.59 14.23 25.29
C ARG A 352 -2.38 15.22 24.46
N LEU A 353 -1.69 15.90 23.54
CA LEU A 353 -2.30 16.73 22.51
C LEU A 353 -3.20 15.85 21.64
N THR A 354 -4.48 16.19 21.60
CA THR A 354 -5.51 15.34 20.98
C THR A 354 -6.36 16.19 20.03
N ALA A 355 -6.46 15.73 18.79
CA ALA A 355 -7.39 16.26 17.79
C ALA A 355 -8.70 15.47 17.81
N GLY A 356 -9.82 16.16 17.63
CA GLY A 356 -11.12 15.54 17.56
C GLY A 356 -12.16 16.48 16.94
N LYS A 357 -13.40 16.07 16.90
CA LYS A 357 -14.52 16.84 16.33
C LYS A 357 -14.67 18.25 16.92
N ASN A 358 -14.22 18.44 18.17
CA ASN A 358 -14.31 19.72 18.87
C ASN A 358 -13.01 20.54 18.81
N GLY A 359 -12.09 20.20 17.89
CA GLY A 359 -10.81 20.88 17.73
C GLY A 359 -9.66 20.21 18.49
N VAL A 360 -8.73 21.01 19.01
CA VAL A 360 -7.51 20.55 19.68
C VAL A 360 -7.65 20.68 21.20
N THR A 361 -7.38 19.60 21.93
CA THR A 361 -7.47 19.52 23.39
C THR A 361 -6.28 18.76 23.99
N LEU A 362 -6.20 18.71 25.32
CA LEU A 362 -5.36 17.76 26.04
C LEU A 362 -6.25 16.67 26.65
N ALA A 363 -5.91 15.40 26.43
CA ALA A 363 -6.64 14.25 26.94
C ALA A 363 -5.69 13.19 27.53
N LYS A 364 -6.24 12.27 28.33
CA LYS A 364 -5.48 11.12 28.84
C LYS A 364 -4.96 10.28 27.68
N ALA A 365 -3.81 9.64 27.89
CA ALA A 365 -3.21 8.74 26.92
C ALA A 365 -4.20 7.63 26.48
N SER A 366 -4.32 7.43 25.20
CA SER A 366 -5.14 6.38 24.57
C SER A 366 -4.46 5.88 23.28
N THR A 367 -5.06 4.91 22.64
CA THR A 367 -4.64 4.40 21.32
C THR A 367 -5.34 5.11 20.17
N ASP A 368 -6.06 6.21 20.42
CA ASP A 368 -6.80 6.96 19.42
C ASP A 368 -5.85 7.67 18.44
N ASN A 369 -6.12 7.55 17.14
CA ASN A 369 -5.39 8.25 16.08
C ASN A 369 -5.43 9.79 16.23
N GLY A 370 -6.39 10.32 16.96
CA GLY A 370 -6.43 11.74 17.33
C GLY A 370 -5.25 12.20 18.20
N GLN A 371 -4.49 11.27 18.80
CA GLN A 371 -3.29 11.57 19.61
C GLN A 371 -1.98 11.38 18.83
N LEU A 372 -2.06 10.99 17.56
CA LEU A 372 -0.90 10.76 16.72
C LEU A 372 -0.70 11.92 15.74
N TRP A 373 0.50 12.50 15.76
CA TRP A 373 0.84 13.69 14.99
C TRP A 373 2.07 13.43 14.15
N LYS A 374 1.96 13.60 12.83
CA LYS A 374 3.07 13.53 11.91
C LYS A 374 3.80 14.87 11.91
N ALA A 375 5.07 14.86 12.28
CA ALA A 375 5.95 16.01 12.14
C ALA A 375 6.67 15.92 10.79
N ALA A 376 6.46 16.91 9.92
CA ALA A 376 7.14 17.00 8.63
C ALA A 376 7.83 18.36 8.52
N VAL A 377 9.01 18.39 7.87
CA VAL A 377 9.69 19.66 7.56
C VAL A 377 8.78 20.51 6.69
N TYR A 378 8.56 21.74 7.11
CA TYR A 378 7.76 22.71 6.38
C TYR A 378 8.43 24.08 6.44
N ASN A 379 8.98 24.55 5.31
CA ASN A 379 9.87 25.71 5.23
C ASN A 379 11.08 25.56 6.18
N SER A 380 11.27 26.51 7.13
CA SER A 380 12.35 26.49 8.13
C SER A 380 11.91 25.88 9.49
N GLY A 381 10.73 25.27 9.58
CA GLY A 381 10.19 24.66 10.77
C GLY A 381 9.51 23.32 10.47
N PHE A 382 8.44 23.03 11.19
CA PHE A 382 7.69 21.77 11.07
C PHE A 382 6.21 22.05 10.91
N SER A 383 5.52 21.24 10.13
CA SER A 383 4.07 21.05 10.21
C SER A 383 3.77 19.88 11.13
N LEU A 384 2.62 19.92 11.81
CA LEU A 384 2.12 18.83 12.65
C LEU A 384 0.74 18.42 12.13
N GLN A 385 0.67 17.29 11.42
CA GLN A 385 -0.56 16.75 10.86
C GLN A 385 -1.12 15.65 11.75
N ASN A 386 -2.40 15.73 12.08
CA ASN A 386 -3.05 14.74 12.91
C ASN A 386 -3.49 13.52 12.11
N ARG A 387 -3.22 12.31 12.61
CA ARG A 387 -3.58 11.06 11.95
C ARG A 387 -5.09 10.81 11.88
N GLY A 388 -5.81 11.12 12.96
CA GLY A 388 -7.24 10.81 13.08
C GLY A 388 -8.15 11.72 12.26
N THR A 389 -7.72 12.97 12.04
CA THR A 389 -8.52 13.99 11.31
C THR A 389 -7.95 14.36 9.95
N GLY A 390 -6.67 14.04 9.66
CA GLY A 390 -5.95 14.50 8.49
C GLY A 390 -5.59 15.99 8.51
N SER A 391 -6.11 16.76 9.47
CA SER A 391 -5.91 18.22 9.56
C SER A 391 -4.60 18.57 10.24
N TYR A 392 -4.14 19.80 10.03
CA TYR A 392 -2.90 20.31 10.62
C TYR A 392 -3.18 21.09 11.91
N LEU A 393 -2.25 20.98 12.86
CA LEU A 393 -2.20 21.87 14.01
C LEU A 393 -1.93 23.29 13.52
N SER A 394 -2.82 24.19 13.85
CA SER A 394 -2.79 25.59 13.46
C SER A 394 -3.24 26.49 14.61
N VAL A 395 -3.34 27.78 14.37
CA VAL A 395 -3.84 28.77 15.35
C VAL A 395 -4.87 29.67 14.71
N SER A 396 -5.85 30.11 15.50
CA SER A 396 -6.85 31.08 15.05
C SER A 396 -6.26 32.47 14.81
N SER A 397 -5.13 32.79 15.44
CA SER A 397 -4.39 34.05 15.31
C SER A 397 -2.96 33.87 15.80
N ASN A 398 -1.98 34.48 15.14
CA ASN A 398 -0.58 34.53 15.57
C ASN A 398 -0.30 35.62 16.63
N ALA A 399 -1.26 35.92 17.47
CA ALA A 399 -1.19 36.84 18.60
C ALA A 399 -1.35 36.11 19.94
N ALA A 400 -0.98 36.73 21.03
CA ALA A 400 -1.25 36.19 22.36
C ALA A 400 -2.76 35.96 22.56
N GLY A 401 -3.11 34.77 23.08
CA GLY A 401 -4.51 34.31 23.21
C GLY A 401 -5.06 33.63 21.97
N GLY A 402 -4.33 33.58 20.84
CA GLY A 402 -4.70 32.78 19.66
C GLY A 402 -4.90 31.31 20.02
N ARG A 403 -6.07 30.74 19.72
CA ARG A 403 -6.40 29.34 20.05
C ARG A 403 -5.72 28.37 19.09
N LEU A 404 -5.25 27.25 19.61
CA LEU A 404 -4.86 26.13 18.77
C LEU A 404 -6.11 25.50 18.16
N ILE A 405 -6.08 25.32 16.85
CA ILE A 405 -7.18 24.80 16.04
C ILE A 405 -6.67 23.72 15.09
N LEU A 406 -7.60 23.02 14.45
CA LEU A 406 -7.33 22.20 13.26
C LEU A 406 -7.61 23.01 12.01
N ALA A 407 -6.74 22.88 11.00
CA ALA A 407 -6.89 23.53 9.72
C ALA A 407 -6.50 22.58 8.57
N ASP A 408 -7.06 22.82 7.38
CA ASP A 408 -6.75 22.02 6.19
C ASP A 408 -5.40 22.40 5.56
N THR A 409 -4.83 23.54 5.98
CA THR A 409 -3.53 24.02 5.52
C THR A 409 -2.47 23.93 6.60
N ALA A 410 -1.27 23.51 6.22
CA ALA A 410 -0.14 23.40 7.14
C ALA A 410 0.25 24.77 7.71
N MET A 411 0.49 24.83 9.01
CA MET A 411 1.15 25.93 9.71
C MET A 411 2.58 25.53 10.07
N GLN A 412 3.49 26.50 10.03
CA GLN A 412 4.87 26.30 10.42
C GLN A 412 5.05 26.49 11.93
N TRP A 413 5.61 25.46 12.58
CA TRP A 413 5.99 25.45 13.99
C TRP A 413 7.50 25.40 14.16
N GLN A 414 8.03 25.97 15.21
CA GLN A 414 9.38 25.77 15.69
C GLN A 414 9.33 24.91 16.96
N LEU A 415 10.13 23.86 16.95
CA LEU A 415 10.34 22.99 18.11
C LEU A 415 11.65 23.46 18.78
N ALA A 416 11.53 24.17 19.94
CA ALA A 416 12.63 24.85 20.58
C ALA A 416 12.89 24.31 21.99
#